data_74cdb6b88866bd951febd809cbac7d8a
#
_entry.id   74cdb6b88866bd951febd809cbac7d8a
#
_cell.length_a   1.000
_cell.length_b   1.000
_cell.length_c   1.000
_cell.angle_alpha   90.00
_cell.angle_beta   90.00
_cell.angle_gamma   90.00
#
_symmetry.space_group_name_H-M   'P 1'
#
loop_
_entity.id
_entity.type
_entity.pdbx_description
1 polymer ?
#
loop_
_entity_poly.entity_id
_entity_poly.type
_entity_poly.pdbx_seq_one_letter_code
_entity_poly.pdbx_strand_id
1 'polypeptide(L)'
;MFKKVVSAIMVAAMVGTMVAPVSVSAKDGGKTIELWTCWTEGADTEKASQEMIQKWEEETGNTVNQTNFTYDMLHEKILTAAAGGNVPDLIWGLPEYVGEFYNMGIVADLTDKFNEWEDKDALSDSVVNAMTIDNKVNWYPI
;
A
#
# COMPACT_ATOMS: atom_id res chain seq x y z
N MET A 1 60.33 -18.33 -37.24
CA MET A 1 60.63 -16.94 -37.61
C MET A 1 59.52 -16.07 -37.08
N PHE A 2 59.70 -15.53 -35.88
CA PHE A 2 58.66 -14.73 -35.22
C PHE A 2 59.00 -13.27 -35.29
N LYS A 3 58.13 -12.48 -35.91
CA LYS A 3 58.22 -11.00 -35.91
C LYS A 3 57.44 -10.48 -34.72
N LYS A 4 58.16 -9.89 -33.75
CA LYS A 4 57.58 -9.13 -32.64
C LYS A 4 57.18 -7.77 -33.13
N VAL A 5 55.91 -7.43 -33.00
CA VAL A 5 55.39 -6.06 -33.17
C VAL A 5 55.22 -5.48 -31.81
N VAL A 6 56.01 -4.45 -31.51
CA VAL A 6 55.87 -3.65 -30.28
C VAL A 6 54.84 -2.55 -30.60
N SER A 7 53.70 -2.59 -29.91
CA SER A 7 52.71 -1.54 -30.00
C SER A 7 52.81 -0.61 -28.79
N ALA A 8 53.03 0.66 -29.09
CA ALA A 8 53.19 1.71 -28.07
C ALA A 8 51.82 2.02 -27.45
N ILE A 9 51.73 1.94 -26.14
CA ILE A 9 50.53 2.32 -25.37
C ILE A 9 50.58 3.84 -25.14
N MET A 10 49.64 4.55 -25.75
CA MET A 10 49.41 5.95 -25.50
C MET A 10 48.45 6.09 -24.33
N VAL A 11 48.94 6.54 -23.18
CA VAL A 11 48.13 6.82 -22.01
C VAL A 11 47.47 8.19 -22.19
N ALA A 12 46.18 8.18 -22.53
CA ALA A 12 45.36 9.39 -22.47
C ALA A 12 44.71 9.46 -21.07
N ALA A 13 45.13 10.43 -20.27
CA ALA A 13 44.49 10.74 -18.98
C ALA A 13 43.11 11.36 -19.25
N MET A 14 42.02 10.59 -19.14
CA MET A 14 40.69 11.13 -19.06
C MET A 14 40.39 11.46 -17.61
N VAL A 15 40.23 12.74 -17.32
CA VAL A 15 39.62 13.23 -16.09
C VAL A 15 38.14 12.91 -16.17
N GLY A 16 37.75 11.74 -15.68
CA GLY A 16 36.37 11.30 -15.55
C GLY A 16 35.78 11.94 -14.30
N THR A 17 34.84 12.86 -14.47
CA THR A 17 33.92 13.25 -13.43
C THR A 17 33.16 11.98 -12.99
N MET A 18 33.43 11.52 -11.76
CA MET A 18 32.64 10.46 -11.15
C MET A 18 31.22 10.97 -10.88
N VAL A 19 30.33 10.77 -11.83
CA VAL A 19 28.89 10.75 -11.55
C VAL A 19 28.65 9.45 -10.83
N ALA A 20 28.41 9.52 -9.52
CA ALA A 20 27.99 8.37 -8.76
C ALA A 20 26.75 7.78 -9.43
N PRO A 21 26.69 6.47 -9.70
CA PRO A 21 25.46 5.87 -10.19
C PRO A 21 24.40 6.05 -9.10
N VAL A 22 23.37 6.82 -9.41
CA VAL A 22 22.14 6.78 -8.63
C VAL A 22 21.65 5.33 -8.77
N SER A 23 21.80 4.56 -7.71
CA SER A 23 21.23 3.21 -7.65
C SER A 23 19.72 3.39 -7.66
N VAL A 24 19.13 3.38 -8.85
CA VAL A 24 17.70 3.09 -8.99
C VAL A 24 17.56 1.66 -8.51
N SER A 25 17.11 1.51 -7.27
CA SER A 25 16.71 0.21 -6.75
C SER A 25 15.69 -0.36 -7.74
N ALA A 26 16.01 -1.45 -8.38
CA ALA A 26 15.05 -2.16 -9.21
C ALA A 26 13.87 -2.48 -8.29
N LYS A 27 12.68 -1.92 -8.58
CA LYS A 27 11.46 -2.25 -7.87
C LYS A 27 11.25 -3.75 -8.08
N ASP A 28 11.33 -4.52 -7.00
CA ASP A 28 10.89 -5.91 -6.98
C ASP A 28 9.48 -5.95 -7.56
N GLY A 29 9.18 -6.93 -8.42
CA GLY A 29 7.92 -7.00 -9.17
C GLY A 29 6.73 -6.68 -8.28
N GLY A 30 6.00 -5.61 -8.65
CA GLY A 30 4.95 -5.01 -7.85
C GLY A 30 3.88 -6.02 -7.45
N LYS A 31 3.36 -5.86 -6.23
CA LYS A 31 2.22 -6.64 -5.73
C LYS A 31 0.92 -5.99 -6.19
N THR A 32 -0.11 -6.79 -6.38
CA THR A 32 -1.48 -6.30 -6.57
C THR A 32 -2.19 -6.32 -5.23
N ILE A 33 -2.85 -5.23 -4.86
CA ILE A 33 -3.67 -5.05 -3.66
C ILE A 33 -5.13 -5.01 -4.10
N GLU A 34 -5.94 -5.88 -3.56
CA GLU A 34 -7.40 -5.88 -3.77
C GLU A 34 -8.05 -4.93 -2.77
N LEU A 35 -8.58 -3.81 -3.25
CA LEU A 35 -9.26 -2.79 -2.45
C LEU A 35 -10.77 -2.79 -2.74
N TRP A 36 -11.58 -3.02 -1.72
CA TRP A 36 -13.04 -2.90 -1.80
C TRP A 36 -13.52 -1.64 -1.09
N THR A 37 -14.37 -0.86 -1.77
CA THR A 37 -14.86 0.42 -1.26
C THR A 37 -16.38 0.54 -1.42
N CYS A 38 -16.95 1.53 -0.71
CA CYS A 38 -18.36 1.94 -0.87
C CYS A 38 -18.50 3.31 -1.55
N TRP A 39 -17.57 3.69 -2.41
CA TRP A 39 -17.64 4.94 -3.14
C TRP A 39 -18.76 4.93 -4.19
N THR A 40 -19.37 6.08 -4.38
CA THR A 40 -20.25 6.30 -5.52
C THR A 40 -19.41 6.56 -6.75
N GLU A 41 -19.62 5.80 -7.81
CA GLU A 41 -18.89 5.94 -9.08
C GLU A 41 -19.05 7.37 -9.64
N GLY A 42 -17.94 7.98 -10.00
CA GLY A 42 -17.86 9.35 -10.53
C GLY A 42 -17.94 10.45 -9.48
N ALA A 43 -18.13 10.12 -8.19
CA ALA A 43 -18.10 11.10 -7.11
C ALA A 43 -16.70 11.67 -6.88
N ASP A 44 -16.61 12.87 -6.28
CA ASP A 44 -15.33 13.52 -6.01
C ASP A 44 -14.46 12.72 -5.02
N THR A 45 -15.10 12.00 -4.08
CA THR A 45 -14.41 11.09 -3.16
C THR A 45 -13.75 9.92 -3.89
N GLU A 46 -14.40 9.34 -4.89
CA GLU A 46 -13.80 8.30 -5.72
C GLU A 46 -12.62 8.84 -6.53
N LYS A 47 -12.77 10.01 -7.16
CA LYS A 47 -11.67 10.65 -7.91
C LYS A 47 -10.45 10.92 -7.03
N ALA A 48 -10.67 11.47 -5.82
CA ALA A 48 -9.60 11.71 -4.87
C ALA A 48 -8.90 10.40 -4.44
N SER A 49 -9.66 9.33 -4.23
CA SER A 49 -9.12 8.00 -3.96
C SER A 49 -8.25 7.49 -5.12
N GLN A 50 -8.73 7.63 -6.36
CA GLN A 50 -7.99 7.20 -7.55
C GLN A 50 -6.68 8.00 -7.74
N GLU A 51 -6.69 9.31 -7.48
CA GLU A 51 -5.47 10.13 -7.52
C GLU A 51 -4.44 9.69 -6.46
N MET A 52 -4.89 9.38 -5.24
CA MET A 52 -4.01 8.85 -4.19
C MET A 52 -3.45 7.47 -4.55
N ILE A 53 -4.29 6.58 -5.10
CA ILE A 53 -3.89 5.26 -5.57
C ILE A 53 -2.82 5.39 -6.65
N GLN A 54 -3.08 6.20 -7.69
CA GLN A 54 -2.13 6.39 -8.78
C GLN A 54 -0.77 6.88 -8.26
N LYS A 55 -0.77 7.87 -7.37
CA LYS A 55 0.48 8.37 -6.77
C LYS A 55 1.22 7.27 -6.01
N TRP A 56 0.52 6.48 -5.22
CA TRP A 56 1.12 5.38 -4.48
C TRP A 56 1.67 4.27 -5.41
N GLU A 57 0.97 3.95 -6.49
CA GLU A 57 1.43 3.01 -7.53
C GLU A 57 2.71 3.50 -8.21
N GLU A 58 2.77 4.78 -8.56
CA GLU A 58 3.96 5.41 -9.15
C GLU A 58 5.16 5.37 -8.18
N GLU A 59 4.94 5.64 -6.90
CA GLU A 59 5.99 5.65 -5.87
C GLU A 59 6.50 4.26 -5.53
N THR A 60 5.61 3.27 -5.46
CA THR A 60 5.93 1.92 -4.95
C THR A 60 6.16 0.88 -6.03
N GLY A 61 5.57 1.07 -7.23
CA GLY A 61 5.55 0.07 -8.30
C GLY A 61 4.56 -1.08 -8.05
N ASN A 62 3.72 -0.97 -7.01
CA ASN A 62 2.60 -1.88 -6.79
C ASN A 62 1.38 -1.45 -7.61
N THR A 63 0.33 -2.26 -7.61
CA THR A 63 -0.93 -1.98 -8.31
C THR A 63 -2.10 -2.15 -7.33
N VAL A 64 -3.12 -1.31 -7.42
CA VAL A 64 -4.37 -1.44 -6.65
C VAL A 64 -5.51 -1.78 -7.59
N ASN A 65 -6.16 -2.90 -7.31
CA ASN A 65 -7.37 -3.32 -8.00
C ASN A 65 -8.58 -2.89 -7.17
N GLN A 66 -9.16 -1.73 -7.48
CA GLN A 66 -10.29 -1.16 -6.73
C GLN A 66 -11.61 -1.68 -7.27
N THR A 67 -12.48 -2.15 -6.38
CA THR A 67 -13.87 -2.52 -6.68
C THR A 67 -14.81 -1.71 -5.81
N ASN A 68 -15.74 -1.00 -6.43
CA ASN A 68 -16.77 -0.20 -5.76
C ASN A 68 -18.06 -0.97 -5.62
N PHE A 69 -18.68 -0.88 -4.45
CA PHE A 69 -19.99 -1.44 -4.13
C PHE A 69 -20.91 -0.34 -3.58
N THR A 70 -22.20 -0.59 -3.49
CA THR A 70 -23.03 0.20 -2.59
C THR A 70 -22.72 -0.19 -1.14
N TYR A 71 -23.06 0.69 -0.20
CA TYR A 71 -22.78 0.46 1.22
C TYR A 71 -23.30 -0.90 1.72
N ASP A 72 -24.57 -1.20 1.48
CA ASP A 72 -25.19 -2.48 1.90
C ASP A 72 -24.55 -3.67 1.19
N MET A 73 -24.26 -3.54 -0.11
CA MET A 73 -23.63 -4.62 -0.87
C MET A 73 -22.21 -4.90 -0.41
N LEU A 74 -21.44 -3.88 0.01
CA LEU A 74 -20.06 -4.09 0.49
C LEU A 74 -20.06 -5.00 1.71
N HIS A 75 -20.93 -4.74 2.70
CA HIS A 75 -21.06 -5.60 3.88
C HIS A 75 -21.39 -7.05 3.52
N GLU A 76 -22.44 -7.29 2.72
CA GLU A 76 -22.83 -8.65 2.28
C GLU A 76 -21.71 -9.35 1.51
N LYS A 77 -20.99 -8.62 0.66
CA LYS A 77 -19.87 -9.17 -0.11
C LYS A 77 -18.70 -9.58 0.79
N ILE A 78 -18.39 -8.78 1.81
CA ILE A 78 -17.34 -9.12 2.78
C ILE A 78 -17.72 -10.39 3.54
N LEU A 79 -18.96 -10.50 4.05
CA LEU A 79 -19.43 -11.71 4.75
C LEU A 79 -19.32 -12.96 3.87
N THR A 80 -19.72 -12.84 2.59
CA THR A 80 -19.62 -13.94 1.63
C THR A 80 -18.17 -14.32 1.34
N ALA A 81 -17.32 -13.33 1.15
CA ALA A 81 -15.89 -13.53 0.90
C ALA A 81 -15.19 -14.17 2.10
N ALA A 82 -15.53 -13.74 3.31
CA ALA A 82 -15.01 -14.30 4.55
C ALA A 82 -15.37 -15.79 4.70
N ALA A 83 -16.62 -16.15 4.40
CA ALA A 83 -17.06 -17.55 4.42
C ALA A 83 -16.31 -18.43 3.38
N GLY A 84 -15.87 -17.82 2.27
CA GLY A 84 -15.07 -18.47 1.23
C GLY A 84 -13.55 -18.39 1.43
N GLY A 85 -13.08 -17.67 2.44
CA GLY A 85 -11.65 -17.46 2.70
C GLY A 85 -10.94 -16.55 1.67
N ASN A 86 -11.70 -15.70 0.95
CA ASN A 86 -11.21 -14.84 -0.14
C ASN A 86 -11.57 -13.37 0.11
N VAL A 87 -11.26 -12.84 1.30
CA VAL A 87 -11.43 -11.42 1.62
C VAL A 87 -10.43 -10.55 0.86
N PRO A 88 -10.77 -9.29 0.53
CA PRO A 88 -9.81 -8.36 -0.08
C PRO A 88 -8.67 -8.03 0.90
N ASP A 89 -7.58 -7.49 0.36
CA ASP A 89 -6.44 -7.04 1.18
C ASP A 89 -6.76 -5.79 1.99
N LEU A 90 -7.62 -4.93 1.45
CA LEU A 90 -8.01 -3.65 2.04
C LEU A 90 -9.51 -3.38 1.84
N ILE A 91 -10.15 -2.90 2.89
CA ILE A 91 -11.55 -2.46 2.88
C ILE A 91 -11.58 -0.99 3.29
N TRP A 92 -12.26 -0.16 2.50
CA TRP A 92 -12.54 1.23 2.83
C TRP A 92 -14.02 1.44 3.09
N GLY A 93 -14.35 1.78 4.30
CA GLY A 93 -15.73 2.01 4.77
C GLY A 93 -16.12 1.06 5.88
N LEU A 94 -17.36 1.17 6.31
CA LEU A 94 -18.00 0.26 7.26
C LEU A 94 -17.35 0.18 8.66
N PRO A 95 -16.92 1.31 9.28
CA PRO A 95 -16.27 1.27 10.59
C PRO A 95 -17.15 0.65 11.68
N GLU A 96 -18.47 0.73 11.56
CA GLU A 96 -19.44 0.15 12.49
C GLU A 96 -19.47 -1.38 12.47
N TYR A 97 -18.98 -2.04 11.40
CA TYR A 97 -18.90 -3.49 11.29
C TYR A 97 -17.53 -4.06 11.67
N VAL A 98 -16.57 -3.21 12.06
CA VAL A 98 -15.22 -3.68 12.42
C VAL A 98 -15.24 -4.71 13.56
N GLY A 99 -16.13 -4.56 14.53
CA GLY A 99 -16.32 -5.54 15.60
C GLY A 99 -16.80 -6.91 15.10
N GLU A 100 -17.67 -6.93 14.10
CA GLU A 100 -18.11 -8.16 13.43
C GLU A 100 -16.94 -8.79 12.67
N PHE A 101 -16.22 -8.01 11.88
CA PHE A 101 -15.06 -8.49 11.12
C PHE A 101 -13.93 -8.98 12.02
N TYR A 102 -13.72 -8.34 13.17
CA TYR A 102 -12.79 -8.81 14.20
C TYR A 102 -13.17 -10.19 14.72
N ASN A 103 -14.43 -10.39 15.10
CA ASN A 103 -14.93 -11.68 15.58
C ASN A 103 -14.86 -12.79 14.51
N MET A 104 -14.93 -12.43 13.23
CA MET A 104 -14.74 -13.34 12.11
C MET A 104 -13.26 -13.64 11.83
N GLY A 105 -12.33 -12.93 12.45
CA GLY A 105 -10.89 -13.09 12.26
C GLY A 105 -10.37 -12.60 10.92
N ILE A 106 -11.06 -11.65 10.28
CA ILE A 106 -10.70 -11.13 8.94
C ILE A 106 -10.04 -9.75 8.98
N VAL A 107 -9.87 -9.15 10.15
CA VAL A 107 -9.11 -7.90 10.30
C VAL A 107 -7.74 -8.17 10.92
N ALA A 108 -6.75 -7.45 10.44
CA ALA A 108 -5.38 -7.56 10.94
C ALA A 108 -5.18 -6.77 12.24
N ASP A 109 -4.21 -7.19 13.04
CA ASP A 109 -3.67 -6.41 14.14
C ASP A 109 -2.70 -5.37 13.57
N LEU A 110 -3.09 -4.10 13.66
CA LEU A 110 -2.34 -2.95 13.14
C LEU A 110 -1.59 -2.18 14.24
N THR A 111 -1.55 -2.70 15.46
CA THR A 111 -1.02 -2.01 16.64
C THR A 111 0.41 -1.54 16.46
N ASP A 112 1.29 -2.38 15.94
CA ASP A 112 2.69 -2.01 15.72
C ASP A 112 2.81 -0.88 14.70
N LYS A 113 2.05 -0.95 13.60
CA LYS A 113 2.02 0.10 12.56
C LYS A 113 1.44 1.40 13.07
N PHE A 114 0.42 1.32 13.92
CA PHE A 114 -0.15 2.49 14.57
C PHE A 114 0.88 3.16 15.51
N ASN A 115 1.63 2.38 16.27
CA ASN A 115 2.66 2.91 17.17
C ASN A 115 3.83 3.58 16.42
N GLU A 116 4.13 3.13 15.20
CA GLU A 116 5.16 3.71 14.31
C GLU A 116 4.66 4.98 13.59
N TRP A 117 3.36 5.24 13.56
CA TRP A 117 2.79 6.39 12.83
C TRP A 117 3.10 7.71 13.52
N GLU A 118 3.70 8.63 12.80
CA GLU A 118 4.20 9.91 13.34
C GLU A 118 3.05 10.81 13.83
N ASP A 119 1.89 10.78 13.17
CA ASP A 119 0.75 11.65 13.48
C ASP A 119 -0.29 11.01 14.44
N LYS A 120 0.00 9.86 15.03
CA LYS A 120 -0.94 9.16 15.93
C LYS A 120 -1.42 10.04 17.09
N ASP A 121 -0.56 10.90 17.61
CA ASP A 121 -0.87 11.80 18.74
C ASP A 121 -1.80 12.95 18.35
N ALA A 122 -2.08 13.16 17.05
CA ALA A 122 -3.08 14.08 16.57
C ALA A 122 -4.51 13.54 16.71
N LEU A 123 -4.67 12.24 16.93
CA LEU A 123 -5.96 11.61 17.15
C LEU A 123 -6.43 11.81 18.59
N SER A 124 -7.73 12.05 18.77
CA SER A 124 -8.32 12.09 20.10
C SER A 124 -8.42 10.68 20.70
N ASP A 125 -8.37 10.58 22.02
CA ASP A 125 -8.54 9.30 22.75
C ASP A 125 -9.83 8.56 22.34
N SER A 126 -10.91 9.28 22.06
CA SER A 126 -12.17 8.67 21.63
C SER A 126 -12.05 7.97 20.27
N VAL A 127 -11.29 8.52 19.35
CA VAL A 127 -11.01 7.89 18.04
C VAL A 127 -10.12 6.66 18.26
N VAL A 128 -9.04 6.80 19.02
CA VAL A 128 -8.14 5.67 19.30
C VAL A 128 -8.88 4.52 20.00
N ASN A 129 -9.75 4.83 20.96
CA ASN A 129 -10.58 3.83 21.62
C ASN A 129 -11.54 3.13 20.62
N ALA A 130 -12.14 3.88 19.68
CA ALA A 130 -13.02 3.30 18.67
C ALA A 130 -12.28 2.38 17.68
N MET A 131 -10.99 2.65 17.43
CA MET A 131 -10.13 1.83 16.58
C MET A 131 -9.65 0.54 17.25
N THR A 132 -9.80 0.45 18.57
CA THR A 132 -9.17 -0.58 19.41
C THR A 132 -10.19 -1.61 19.88
N ILE A 133 -9.93 -2.89 19.60
CA ILE A 133 -10.69 -4.03 20.11
C ILE A 133 -9.69 -4.98 20.77
N ASP A 134 -9.96 -5.43 22.01
CA ASP A 134 -9.08 -6.30 22.80
C ASP A 134 -7.62 -5.79 22.88
N ASN A 135 -7.44 -4.48 23.06
CA ASN A 135 -6.15 -3.77 23.07
C ASN A 135 -5.36 -3.84 21.75
N LYS A 136 -6.03 -4.08 20.63
CA LYS A 136 -5.44 -4.11 19.30
C LYS A 136 -6.08 -3.06 18.41
N VAL A 137 -5.27 -2.31 17.69
CA VAL A 137 -5.74 -1.41 16.65
C VAL A 137 -6.10 -2.23 15.41
N ASN A 138 -7.33 -2.07 14.92
CA ASN A 138 -7.86 -2.91 13.84
C ASN A 138 -8.26 -2.12 12.58
N TRP A 139 -8.28 -0.80 12.64
CA TRP A 139 -8.56 0.07 11.50
C TRP A 139 -7.97 1.47 11.71
N TYR A 140 -7.91 2.27 10.65
CA TYR A 140 -7.48 3.67 10.69
C TYR A 140 -8.62 4.60 10.31
N PRO A 141 -8.77 5.75 10.98
CA PRO A 141 -9.67 6.80 10.55
C PRO A 141 -9.10 7.51 9.32
N ILE A 142 -9.96 7.99 8.48
CA ILE A 142 -9.65 8.73 7.25
C ILE A 142 -10.52 9.96 7.16
#